data_7637ce62582b0b39192488b4c66b0022
#
_entry.id   7637ce62582b0b39192488b4c66b0022
#
_cell.length_a   1.000
_cell.length_b   1.000
_cell.length_c   1.000
_cell.angle_alpha   90.00
_cell.angle_beta   90.00
_cell.angle_gamma   90.00
#
_symmetry.space_group_name_H-M   'P 1'
#
loop_
_entity.id
_entity.type
_entity.pdbx_description
1 polymer ?
#
loop_
_entity_poly.entity_id
_entity_poly.type
_entity_poly.pdbx_seq_one_letter_code
_entity_poly.pdbx_strand_id
1 'polypeptide(L)'
;MVLWNEVKKEIQLARVAATQSRITYRDQWEMQKNVGQHIIFDWYFHEKDIHHLVAGCDNEQNILNIYMKDACEECGATVLSSNSRGFGEECGFTYAIILAESHATCHTWPEYGLATFDIFTCGTVDTKSIMKEFLRKLEASGISLKRYEEQLINRGFVYDEYDVNQI
;
A
#
# COMPACT_ATOMS: atom_id res chain seq x y z
N MET A 1 -14.18 -31.62 36.38
CA MET A 1 -13.17 -32.48 35.74
C MET A 1 -13.62 -33.06 34.39
N VAL A 2 -14.91 -33.32 34.17
CA VAL A 2 -15.46 -33.87 32.92
C VAL A 2 -15.38 -32.83 31.78
N LEU A 3 -15.71 -31.58 32.04
CA LEU A 3 -15.71 -30.48 31.03
C LEU A 3 -14.34 -30.24 30.37
N TRP A 4 -13.24 -30.37 31.12
CA TRP A 4 -11.87 -30.18 30.59
C TRP A 4 -11.43 -31.30 29.64
N ASN A 5 -11.92 -32.51 29.81
CA ASN A 5 -11.60 -33.64 28.94
C ASN A 5 -12.35 -33.58 27.63
N GLU A 6 -13.57 -33.02 27.61
CA GLU A 6 -14.35 -32.78 26.38
C GLU A 6 -13.73 -31.67 25.55
N VAL A 7 -13.37 -30.55 26.19
CA VAL A 7 -12.69 -29.43 25.50
C VAL A 7 -11.34 -29.87 24.90
N LYS A 8 -10.56 -30.70 25.61
CA LYS A 8 -9.31 -31.26 25.06
C LYS A 8 -9.57 -32.19 23.87
N LYS A 9 -10.64 -32.95 23.90
CA LYS A 9 -11.02 -33.85 22.80
C LYS A 9 -11.47 -33.10 21.56
N GLU A 10 -12.21 -32.02 21.73
CA GLU A 10 -12.61 -31.13 20.62
C GLU A 10 -11.41 -30.41 20.01
N ILE A 11 -10.51 -29.87 20.85
CA ILE A 11 -9.25 -29.26 20.36
C ILE A 11 -8.39 -30.27 19.61
N GLN A 12 -8.34 -31.52 20.07
CA GLN A 12 -7.59 -32.57 19.41
C GLN A 12 -8.24 -32.97 18.07
N LEU A 13 -9.58 -33.08 18.03
CA LEU A 13 -10.33 -33.34 16.80
C LEU A 13 -10.20 -32.21 15.79
N ALA A 14 -10.24 -30.96 16.24
CA ALA A 14 -10.01 -29.78 15.38
C ALA A 14 -8.57 -29.78 14.83
N ARG A 15 -7.57 -30.16 15.63
CA ARG A 15 -6.17 -30.30 15.19
C ARG A 15 -5.99 -31.43 14.17
N VAL A 16 -6.67 -32.55 14.36
CA VAL A 16 -6.62 -33.71 13.43
C VAL A 16 -7.35 -33.38 12.13
N ALA A 17 -8.50 -32.70 12.20
CA ALA A 17 -9.21 -32.23 11.01
C ALA A 17 -8.39 -31.19 10.22
N ALA A 18 -7.69 -30.30 10.89
CA ALA A 18 -6.76 -29.34 10.27
C ALA A 18 -5.52 -30.00 9.63
N THR A 19 -5.14 -31.22 10.10
CA THR A 19 -4.01 -31.97 9.54
C THR A 19 -4.45 -32.89 8.39
N GLN A 20 -5.71 -33.30 8.34
CA GLN A 20 -6.24 -34.18 7.28
C GLN A 20 -6.70 -33.44 6.03
N SER A 21 -7.11 -32.19 6.12
CA SER A 21 -7.19 -31.32 4.96
C SER A 21 -5.81 -30.68 4.75
N ARG A 22 -5.11 -31.07 3.71
CA ARG A 22 -3.86 -30.40 3.27
C ARG A 22 -4.10 -28.96 2.77
N ILE A 23 -5.17 -28.34 3.23
CA ILE A 23 -5.40 -26.90 3.08
C ILE A 23 -4.63 -26.28 4.23
N THR A 24 -3.46 -25.75 3.92
CA THR A 24 -2.66 -25.02 4.90
C THR A 24 -3.39 -23.72 5.27
N TYR A 25 -3.07 -23.16 6.44
CA TYR A 25 -3.55 -21.81 6.82
C TYR A 25 -3.31 -20.81 5.68
N ARG A 26 -2.25 -20.98 4.91
CA ARG A 26 -1.89 -20.20 3.74
C ARG A 26 -2.91 -20.37 2.61
N ASP A 27 -3.37 -21.58 2.33
CA ASP A 27 -4.36 -21.87 1.29
C ASP A 27 -5.75 -21.32 1.68
N GLN A 28 -6.09 -21.29 2.98
CA GLN A 28 -7.32 -20.64 3.47
C GLN A 28 -7.27 -19.12 3.31
N TRP A 29 -6.11 -18.50 3.48
CA TRP A 29 -5.92 -17.06 3.23
C TRP A 29 -5.99 -16.70 1.75
N GLU A 30 -5.56 -17.58 0.87
CA GLU A 30 -5.67 -17.41 -0.58
C GLU A 30 -7.12 -17.54 -1.09
N MET A 31 -7.98 -18.24 -0.37
CA MET A 31 -9.42 -18.32 -0.65
C MET A 31 -10.22 -17.13 -0.07
N GLN A 32 -9.67 -16.35 0.84
CA GLN A 32 -10.30 -15.15 1.37
C GLN A 32 -10.18 -14.01 0.37
N LYS A 33 -11.31 -13.60 -0.19
CA LYS A 33 -11.37 -12.47 -1.11
C LYS A 33 -11.13 -11.17 -0.32
N ASN A 34 -9.99 -10.55 -0.50
CA ASN A 34 -9.75 -9.20 -0.01
C ASN A 34 -10.44 -8.16 -0.91
N VAL A 35 -10.85 -7.03 -0.34
CA VAL A 35 -11.45 -5.94 -1.12
C VAL A 35 -10.41 -5.08 -1.79
N GLY A 36 -9.16 -5.08 -1.30
CA GLY A 36 -8.10 -4.28 -1.91
C GLY A 36 -6.71 -4.55 -1.35
N GLN A 37 -5.74 -3.92 -1.97
CA GLN A 37 -4.33 -3.97 -1.58
C GLN A 37 -3.84 -2.59 -1.20
N HIS A 38 -3.02 -2.53 -0.17
CA HIS A 38 -2.37 -1.33 0.32
C HIS A 38 -0.87 -1.53 0.31
N ILE A 39 -0.14 -0.73 -0.44
CA ILE A 39 1.31 -0.67 -0.38
C ILE A 39 1.73 0.60 0.33
N ILE A 40 2.62 0.46 1.30
CA ILE A 40 3.32 1.56 1.95
C ILE A 40 4.80 1.44 1.62
N PHE A 41 5.44 2.55 1.29
CA PHE A 41 6.86 2.53 0.97
C PHE A 41 7.53 3.84 1.32
N ASP A 42 8.78 3.73 1.78
CA ASP A 42 9.63 4.84 2.20
C ASP A 42 10.84 4.89 1.27
N TRP A 43 11.03 6.03 0.62
CA TRP A 43 12.11 6.27 -0.31
C TRP A 43 13.07 7.32 0.20
N TYR A 44 14.37 6.97 0.20
CA TYR A 44 15.46 7.84 0.58
C TYR A 44 16.20 8.28 -0.67
N PHE A 45 16.25 9.59 -0.91
CA PHE A 45 16.84 10.22 -2.08
C PHE A 45 18.32 10.55 -1.85
N HIS A 46 19.10 10.60 -2.92
CA HIS A 46 20.45 11.15 -2.87
C HIS A 46 20.40 12.68 -2.70
N GLU A 47 21.42 13.27 -2.07
CA GLU A 47 21.50 14.72 -1.80
C GLU A 47 21.24 15.58 -3.04
N LYS A 48 21.73 15.17 -4.20
CA LYS A 48 21.52 15.87 -5.48
C LYS A 48 20.05 15.95 -5.90
N ASP A 49 19.22 15.03 -5.41
CA ASP A 49 17.82 14.88 -5.80
C ASP A 49 16.83 15.41 -4.74
N ILE A 50 17.33 15.86 -3.57
CA ILE A 50 16.50 16.37 -2.44
C ILE A 50 15.61 17.56 -2.87
N HIS A 51 16.08 18.40 -3.80
CA HIS A 51 15.30 19.53 -4.29
C HIS A 51 13.94 19.13 -4.90
N HIS A 52 13.79 17.88 -5.37
CA HIS A 52 12.52 17.35 -5.85
C HIS A 52 11.50 17.13 -4.72
N LEU A 53 11.96 17.06 -3.45
CA LEU A 53 11.10 16.92 -2.29
C LEU A 53 10.43 18.22 -1.86
N VAL A 54 10.82 19.36 -2.44
CA VAL A 54 10.30 20.69 -2.11
C VAL A 54 9.78 21.46 -3.31
N ALA A 55 10.27 21.19 -4.53
CA ALA A 55 9.95 21.99 -5.71
C ALA A 55 8.50 21.79 -6.17
N GLY A 56 7.79 22.88 -6.44
CA GLY A 56 6.44 22.86 -7.03
C GLY A 56 5.33 22.36 -6.10
N CYS A 57 5.56 22.33 -4.80
CA CYS A 57 4.64 21.77 -3.83
C CYS A 57 3.31 22.52 -3.66
N ASP A 58 3.29 23.84 -3.91
CA ASP A 58 2.10 24.66 -3.67
C ASP A 58 1.09 24.68 -4.84
N ASN A 59 1.45 24.11 -6.00
CA ASN A 59 0.63 24.18 -7.21
C ASN A 59 0.48 22.85 -7.94
N GLU A 60 0.67 21.76 -7.25
CA GLU A 60 0.63 20.38 -7.80
C GLU A 60 1.63 20.10 -8.93
N GLN A 61 2.61 20.98 -9.13
CA GLN A 61 3.64 20.87 -10.17
C GLN A 61 4.87 20.07 -9.68
N ASN A 62 4.83 19.52 -8.47
CA ASN A 62 5.90 18.67 -8.01
C ASN A 62 5.96 17.38 -8.83
N ILE A 63 7.17 17.00 -9.21
CA ILE A 63 7.41 15.83 -10.08
C ILE A 63 6.93 14.52 -9.44
N LEU A 64 6.99 14.40 -8.11
CA LEU A 64 6.48 13.21 -7.41
C LEU A 64 4.96 13.10 -7.55
N ASN A 65 4.22 14.23 -7.47
CA ASN A 65 2.78 14.25 -7.66
C ASN A 65 2.41 13.93 -9.12
N ILE A 66 3.08 14.57 -10.09
CA ILE A 66 2.84 14.34 -11.52
C ILE A 66 3.05 12.87 -11.86
N TYR A 67 4.21 12.31 -11.53
CA TYR A 67 4.54 10.93 -11.89
C TYR A 67 3.71 9.89 -11.14
N MET A 68 3.24 10.20 -9.91
CA MET A 68 2.31 9.32 -9.22
C MET A 68 0.95 9.29 -9.90
N LYS A 69 0.41 10.45 -10.34
CA LYS A 69 -0.84 10.50 -11.12
C LYS A 69 -0.71 9.68 -12.40
N ASP A 70 0.35 9.94 -13.17
CA ASP A 70 0.61 9.22 -14.42
C ASP A 70 0.75 7.71 -14.19
N ALA A 71 1.46 7.30 -13.13
CA ALA A 71 1.61 5.87 -12.79
C ALA A 71 0.28 5.22 -12.41
N CYS A 72 -0.58 5.93 -11.67
CA CYS A 72 -1.94 5.46 -11.37
C CYS A 72 -2.74 5.23 -12.64
N GLU A 73 -2.78 6.20 -13.54
CA GLU A 73 -3.55 6.14 -14.79
C GLU A 73 -3.00 5.05 -15.74
N GLU A 74 -1.69 4.96 -15.91
CA GLU A 74 -1.05 3.93 -16.75
C GLU A 74 -1.28 2.51 -16.23
N CYS A 75 -1.43 2.34 -14.90
CA CYS A 75 -1.77 1.06 -14.29
C CYS A 75 -3.28 0.79 -14.19
N GLY A 76 -4.11 1.64 -14.80
CA GLY A 76 -5.55 1.44 -14.92
C GLY A 76 -6.38 1.99 -13.75
N ALA A 77 -5.79 2.78 -12.85
CA ALA A 77 -6.54 3.52 -11.85
C ALA A 77 -7.13 4.81 -12.45
N THR A 78 -8.23 5.28 -11.87
CA THR A 78 -8.93 6.49 -12.32
C THR A 78 -8.68 7.63 -11.35
N VAL A 79 -7.90 8.63 -11.76
CA VAL A 79 -7.66 9.83 -10.94
C VAL A 79 -8.91 10.72 -10.98
N LEU A 80 -9.52 10.97 -9.81
CA LEU A 80 -10.69 11.85 -9.66
C LEU A 80 -10.30 13.27 -9.29
N SER A 81 -9.35 13.44 -8.37
CA SER A 81 -8.82 14.72 -7.93
C SER A 81 -7.49 14.56 -7.23
N SER A 82 -6.76 15.63 -7.09
CA SER A 82 -5.58 15.69 -6.23
C SER A 82 -5.50 17.02 -5.52
N ASN A 83 -4.81 17.04 -4.39
CA ASN A 83 -4.51 18.25 -3.65
C ASN A 83 -3.11 18.12 -3.06
N SER A 84 -2.36 19.22 -3.06
CA SER A 84 -1.05 19.30 -2.43
C SER A 84 -0.93 20.50 -1.51
N ARG A 85 -0.10 20.37 -0.47
CA ARG A 85 0.20 21.42 0.47
C ARG A 85 1.67 21.46 0.80
N GLY A 86 2.34 22.55 0.49
CA GLY A 86 3.69 22.86 0.94
C GLY A 86 3.69 23.44 2.36
N PHE A 87 4.78 23.25 3.08
CA PHE A 87 4.95 23.71 4.46
C PHE A 87 5.91 24.89 4.58
N GLY A 88 6.23 25.55 3.49
CA GLY A 88 7.10 26.73 3.41
C GLY A 88 8.31 26.51 2.52
N GLU A 89 9.14 27.55 2.39
CA GLU A 89 10.40 27.48 1.64
C GLU A 89 11.33 26.45 2.26
N GLU A 90 11.93 25.60 1.42
CA GLU A 90 12.82 24.49 1.83
C GLU A 90 12.19 23.44 2.76
N CYS A 91 10.92 23.58 3.09
CA CYS A 91 10.16 22.57 3.83
C CYS A 91 9.57 21.53 2.87
N GLY A 92 9.14 20.42 3.45
CA GLY A 92 8.47 19.36 2.70
C GLY A 92 7.05 19.73 2.29
N PHE A 93 6.40 18.78 1.66
CA PHE A 93 4.99 18.90 1.28
C PHE A 93 4.25 17.58 1.49
N THR A 94 2.94 17.68 1.46
CA THR A 94 2.05 16.53 1.40
C THR A 94 1.20 16.64 0.13
N TYR A 95 0.96 15.53 -0.54
CA TYR A 95 -0.12 15.44 -1.51
C TYR A 95 -1.05 14.26 -1.21
N ALA A 96 -2.29 14.37 -1.69
CA ALA A 96 -3.26 13.29 -1.72
C ALA A 96 -3.95 13.26 -3.09
N ILE A 97 -3.98 12.09 -3.69
CA ILE A 97 -4.66 11.80 -4.95
C ILE A 97 -5.85 10.90 -4.61
N ILE A 98 -7.05 11.34 -4.95
CA ILE A 98 -8.27 10.54 -4.83
C ILE A 98 -8.46 9.77 -6.12
N LEU A 99 -8.54 8.46 -5.98
CA LEU A 99 -8.81 7.52 -7.06
C LEU A 99 -10.25 7.00 -6.95
N ALA A 100 -10.87 6.64 -8.06
CA ALA A 100 -12.13 5.90 -8.01
C ALA A 100 -11.98 4.59 -7.23
N GLU A 101 -10.79 3.99 -7.26
CA GLU A 101 -10.42 2.76 -6.58
C GLU A 101 -9.94 2.98 -5.13
N SER A 102 -9.64 4.17 -4.68
CA SER A 102 -9.33 4.65 -3.33
C SER A 102 -8.39 5.87 -3.31
N HIS A 103 -7.05 5.73 -3.08
CA HIS A 103 -6.15 6.88 -2.95
C HIS A 103 -4.67 6.52 -3.13
N ALA A 104 -3.88 7.58 -3.41
CA ALA A 104 -2.44 7.59 -3.24
C ALA A 104 -2.02 8.86 -2.50
N THR A 105 -1.11 8.74 -1.53
CA THR A 105 -0.62 9.88 -0.74
C THR A 105 0.89 9.90 -0.66
N CYS A 106 1.45 11.07 -0.39
CA CYS A 106 2.87 11.26 -0.13
C CYS A 106 3.10 12.32 0.94
N HIS A 107 4.12 12.10 1.75
CA HIS A 107 4.69 13.08 2.66
C HIS A 107 6.19 13.17 2.43
N THR A 108 6.78 14.36 2.49
CA THR A 108 8.21 14.54 2.29
C THR A 108 8.88 15.23 3.48
N TRP A 109 10.10 14.80 3.76
CA TRP A 109 11.02 15.37 4.75
C TRP A 109 12.36 15.63 4.09
N PRO A 110 12.55 16.80 3.44
CA PRO A 110 13.78 17.13 2.71
C PRO A 110 15.03 17.05 3.57
N GLU A 111 14.92 17.41 4.84
CA GLU A 111 16.00 17.39 5.83
C GLU A 111 16.56 15.98 6.09
N TYR A 112 15.77 14.96 5.80
CA TYR A 112 16.19 13.54 5.87
C TYR A 112 16.38 12.91 4.50
N GLY A 113 16.12 13.66 3.42
CA GLY A 113 16.07 13.13 2.06
C GLY A 113 15.00 12.05 1.90
N LEU A 114 13.91 12.13 2.68
CA LEU A 114 12.89 11.09 2.80
C LEU A 114 11.57 11.54 2.18
N ALA A 115 10.93 10.62 1.45
CA ALA A 115 9.51 10.69 1.13
C ALA A 115 8.84 9.36 1.48
N THR A 116 7.67 9.43 2.10
CA THR A 116 6.84 8.27 2.43
C THR A 116 5.57 8.28 1.59
N PHE A 117 5.13 7.11 1.17
CA PHE A 117 4.02 6.95 0.25
C PHE A 117 3.06 5.87 0.73
N ASP A 118 1.79 6.10 0.44
CA ASP A 118 0.71 5.15 0.59
C ASP A 118 -0.04 5.02 -0.73
N ILE A 119 -0.28 3.80 -1.20
CA ILE A 119 -1.21 3.53 -2.28
C ILE A 119 -2.16 2.44 -1.83
N PHE A 120 -3.43 2.75 -1.78
CA PHE A 120 -4.49 1.78 -1.55
C PHE A 120 -5.41 1.74 -2.76
N THR A 121 -5.63 0.55 -3.32
CA THR A 121 -6.60 0.33 -4.40
C THR A 121 -7.47 -0.88 -4.10
N CYS A 122 -8.73 -0.80 -4.49
CA CYS A 122 -9.64 -1.93 -4.52
C CYS A 122 -9.81 -2.48 -5.94
N GLY A 123 -10.50 -3.60 -6.06
CA GLY A 123 -10.81 -4.22 -7.35
C GLY A 123 -9.60 -4.88 -8.00
N THR A 124 -9.39 -4.60 -9.28
CA THR A 124 -8.37 -5.29 -10.12
C THR A 124 -7.09 -4.50 -10.31
N VAL A 125 -7.01 -3.28 -9.77
CA VAL A 125 -5.82 -2.43 -9.91
C VAL A 125 -4.72 -2.93 -8.96
N ASP A 126 -3.56 -3.26 -9.51
CA ASP A 126 -2.42 -3.74 -8.74
C ASP A 126 -1.58 -2.57 -8.20
N THR A 127 -1.68 -2.32 -6.89
CA THR A 127 -0.94 -1.26 -6.20
C THR A 127 0.58 -1.36 -6.37
N LYS A 128 1.10 -2.58 -6.43
CA LYS A 128 2.54 -2.81 -6.62
C LYS A 128 3.02 -2.41 -8.02
N SER A 129 2.17 -2.57 -9.04
CA SER A 129 2.46 -2.10 -10.39
C SER A 129 2.51 -0.58 -10.46
N ILE A 130 1.62 0.14 -9.74
CA ILE A 130 1.67 1.60 -9.64
C ILE A 130 3.01 2.06 -9.04
N MET A 131 3.42 1.48 -7.90
CA MET A 131 4.70 1.81 -7.27
C MET A 131 5.88 1.59 -8.22
N LYS A 132 5.92 0.46 -8.93
CA LYS A 132 7.00 0.15 -9.89
C LYS A 132 7.03 1.12 -11.05
N GLU A 133 5.88 1.48 -11.59
CA GLU A 133 5.77 2.43 -12.70
C GLU A 133 6.20 3.82 -12.25
N PHE A 134 5.81 4.24 -11.05
CA PHE A 134 6.25 5.49 -10.44
C PHE A 134 7.79 5.54 -10.30
N LEU A 135 8.41 4.48 -9.77
CA LEU A 135 9.87 4.38 -9.67
C LEU A 135 10.53 4.46 -11.05
N ARG A 136 10.01 3.73 -12.04
CA ARG A 136 10.51 3.75 -13.41
C ARG A 136 10.52 5.17 -14.02
N LYS A 137 9.47 5.95 -13.76
CA LYS A 137 9.38 7.36 -14.23
C LYS A 137 10.43 8.25 -13.57
N LEU A 138 10.65 8.09 -12.26
CA LEU A 138 11.70 8.83 -11.55
C LEU A 138 13.08 8.49 -12.09
N GLU A 139 13.41 7.22 -12.25
CA GLU A 139 14.68 6.76 -12.79
C GLU A 139 14.90 7.27 -14.24
N ALA A 140 13.87 7.24 -15.07
CA ALA A 140 13.92 7.77 -16.44
C ALA A 140 14.19 9.28 -16.50
N SER A 141 13.82 10.03 -15.45
CA SER A 141 14.14 11.46 -15.32
C SER A 141 15.49 11.73 -14.63
N GLY A 142 16.25 10.70 -14.33
CA GLY A 142 17.57 10.80 -13.71
C GLY A 142 17.58 10.87 -12.19
N ILE A 143 16.41 10.72 -11.56
CA ILE A 143 16.27 10.66 -10.10
C ILE A 143 16.53 9.23 -9.65
N SER A 144 17.38 9.05 -8.67
CA SER A 144 17.75 7.72 -8.15
C SER A 144 17.57 7.64 -6.63
N LEU A 145 17.14 6.48 -6.16
CA LEU A 145 16.99 6.23 -4.75
C LEU A 145 18.30 5.73 -4.14
N LYS A 146 18.61 6.25 -2.95
CA LYS A 146 19.71 5.76 -2.12
C LYS A 146 19.31 4.46 -1.38
N ARG A 147 18.05 4.39 -0.95
CA ARG A 147 17.45 3.27 -0.22
C ARG A 147 15.93 3.32 -0.38
N TYR A 148 15.29 2.17 -0.31
CA TYR A 148 13.83 2.09 -0.18
C TYR A 148 13.42 0.94 0.72
N GLU A 149 12.24 1.07 1.31
CA GLU A 149 11.56 0.04 2.08
C GLU A 149 10.10 -0.05 1.60
N GLU A 150 9.56 -1.25 1.51
CA GLU A 150 8.18 -1.46 1.06
C GLU A 150 7.47 -2.54 1.86
N GLN A 151 6.17 -2.39 2.05
CA GLN A 151 5.30 -3.40 2.61
C GLN A 151 3.96 -3.43 1.87
N LEU A 152 3.55 -4.62 1.41
CA LEU A 152 2.25 -4.85 0.79
C LEU A 152 1.31 -5.53 1.78
N ILE A 153 0.09 -4.99 1.91
CA ILE A 153 -0.92 -5.44 2.87
C ILE A 153 -2.22 -5.70 2.11
N ASN A 154 -2.75 -6.91 2.23
CA ASN A 154 -4.12 -7.20 1.79
C ASN A 154 -5.10 -6.67 2.83
N ARG A 155 -6.17 -6.00 2.40
CA ARG A 155 -7.12 -5.32 3.28
C ARG A 155 -8.56 -5.68 2.95
N GLY A 156 -9.42 -5.57 3.98
CA GLY A 156 -10.85 -5.72 3.82
C GLY A 156 -11.25 -7.15 3.44
N PHE A 157 -10.90 -8.14 4.27
CA PHE A 157 -11.32 -9.51 4.03
C PHE A 157 -12.85 -9.64 4.11
N VAL A 158 -13.43 -10.25 3.09
CA VAL A 158 -14.86 -10.58 3.06
C VAL A 158 -15.00 -12.02 3.53
N TYR A 159 -15.75 -12.17 4.63
CA TYR A 159 -16.11 -13.48 5.16
C TYR A 159 -17.50 -13.84 4.64
N ASP A 160 -17.70 -15.07 4.18
CA ASP A 160 -19.04 -15.56 3.88
C ASP A 160 -19.88 -15.63 5.16
N GLU A 161 -21.17 -15.34 5.08
CA GLU A 161 -22.09 -15.26 6.24
C GLU A 161 -22.07 -16.53 7.13
N TYR A 162 -21.57 -17.63 6.62
CA TYR A 162 -21.47 -18.88 7.37
C TYR A 162 -20.31 -18.93 8.38
N ASP A 163 -19.31 -18.07 8.24
CA ASP A 163 -18.13 -18.06 9.12
C ASP A 163 -18.31 -17.21 10.39
N VAL A 164 -19.30 -16.32 10.40
CA VAL A 164 -19.53 -15.40 11.54
C VAL A 164 -20.04 -16.13 12.79
N ASN A 165 -20.54 -17.35 12.65
CA ASN A 165 -21.05 -18.17 13.75
C ASN A 165 -20.03 -19.18 14.33
N GLN A 166 -18.77 -19.12 13.89
CA GLN A 166 -17.71 -20.03 14.35
C GLN A 166 -16.62 -19.35 15.19
N ILE A 167 -16.83 -18.08 15.58
CA ILE A 167 -15.90 -17.35 16.47
C ILE A 167 -16.41 -17.39 17.91
#